data_0ccb4a84b79c82b3c75655f78de587c0
#
_entry.id   0ccb4a84b79c82b3c75655f78de587c0
#
_cell.length_a   1.000
_cell.length_b   1.000
_cell.length_c   1.000
_cell.angle_alpha   90.00
_cell.angle_beta   90.00
_cell.angle_gamma   90.00
#
_symmetry.space_group_name_H-M   'P 1'
#
loop_
_entity.id
_entity.type
_entity.pdbx_description
1 polymer ?
#
loop_
_entity_poly.entity_id
_entity_poly.type
_entity_poly.pdbx_seq_one_letter_code
_entity_poly.pdbx_strand_id
1 'polypeptide(L)'
;MWKDLILEIKDILESVNYKLNTPATDTEVQRLREHAKEKLNVDLPSEYVEFLKTVNSLDFDGLVLYGVDSFLLETEKGEQICGFIEMNEIWYENEFQKEYLFFGDSNIAWFCKNLSEGTYHELDKPSGTVMNTYDDFKTMLEEALKITLL
;
A
#
# COMPACT_ATOMS: atom_id res chain seq x y z
N MET A 1 -15.85 4.58 -6.28
CA MET A 1 -14.45 4.57 -6.76
C MET A 1 -13.48 4.90 -5.63
N TRP A 2 -12.34 4.26 -5.64
CA TRP A 2 -11.37 4.45 -4.55
C TRP A 2 -10.85 5.89 -4.44
N LYS A 3 -10.75 6.60 -5.56
CA LYS A 3 -10.31 8.01 -5.52
C LYS A 3 -11.29 8.90 -4.76
N ASP A 4 -12.58 8.64 -4.87
CA ASP A 4 -13.60 9.37 -4.11
C ASP A 4 -13.45 9.10 -2.61
N LEU A 5 -13.11 7.87 -2.24
CA LEU A 5 -12.88 7.49 -0.84
C LEU A 5 -11.63 8.18 -0.27
N ILE A 6 -10.59 8.34 -1.08
CA ILE A 6 -9.39 9.10 -0.68
C ILE A 6 -9.77 10.57 -0.43
N LEU A 7 -10.64 11.15 -1.25
CA LEU A 7 -11.11 12.52 -1.04
C LEU A 7 -11.91 12.67 0.25
N GLU A 8 -12.73 11.68 0.60
CA GLU A 8 -13.42 11.65 1.89
C GLU A 8 -12.44 11.64 3.05
N ILE A 9 -11.42 10.79 2.96
CA ILE A 9 -10.38 10.71 3.99
C ILE A 9 -9.63 12.05 4.11
N LYS A 10 -9.33 12.66 2.97
CA LYS A 10 -8.68 13.99 2.94
C LYS A 10 -9.49 15.01 3.71
N ASP A 11 -10.80 15.06 3.47
CA ASP A 11 -11.69 16.01 4.15
C ASP A 11 -11.73 15.75 5.66
N ILE A 12 -11.77 14.49 6.07
CA ILE A 12 -11.74 14.12 7.48
C ILE A 12 -10.44 14.56 8.13
N LEU A 13 -9.30 14.28 7.48
CA LEU A 13 -7.99 14.66 8.01
C LEU A 13 -7.85 16.18 8.12
N GLU A 14 -8.29 16.92 7.10
CA GLU A 14 -8.22 18.39 7.12
C GLU A 14 -9.08 18.98 8.23
N SER A 15 -10.18 18.34 8.58
CA SER A 15 -11.04 18.80 9.68
C SER A 15 -10.37 18.75 11.05
N VAL A 16 -9.29 17.97 11.18
CA VAL A 16 -8.51 17.83 12.42
C VAL A 16 -7.05 18.30 12.23
N ASN A 17 -6.82 19.15 11.23
CA ASN A 17 -5.53 19.78 10.92
C ASN A 17 -4.42 18.81 10.48
N TYR A 18 -4.79 17.69 9.86
CA TYR A 18 -3.85 16.79 9.21
C TYR A 18 -3.99 16.89 7.70
N LYS A 19 -2.97 16.46 6.97
CA LYS A 19 -2.96 16.48 5.51
C LYS A 19 -2.59 15.11 4.98
N LEU A 20 -3.13 14.75 3.81
CA LEU A 20 -2.63 13.61 3.06
C LEU A 20 -1.18 13.85 2.63
N ASN A 21 -0.43 12.78 2.52
CA ASN A 21 0.91 12.87 1.95
C ASN A 21 0.85 13.36 0.50
N THR A 22 1.93 14.01 0.09
CA THR A 22 2.09 14.47 -1.30
C THR A 22 2.13 13.27 -2.23
N PRO A 23 1.52 13.35 -3.42
CA PRO A 23 1.64 12.29 -4.42
C PRO A 23 3.11 12.03 -4.77
N ALA A 24 3.44 10.77 -5.05
CA ALA A 24 4.77 10.42 -5.53
C ALA A 24 4.98 10.98 -6.93
N THR A 25 6.21 11.40 -7.23
CA THR A 25 6.58 11.87 -8.57
C THR A 25 6.87 10.69 -9.50
N ASP A 26 6.88 10.93 -10.80
CA ASP A 26 7.24 9.91 -11.78
C ASP A 26 8.64 9.37 -11.52
N THR A 27 9.58 10.22 -11.16
CA THR A 27 10.95 9.82 -10.83
C THR A 27 10.97 8.91 -9.60
N GLU A 28 10.23 9.26 -8.57
CA GLU A 28 10.14 8.46 -7.34
C GLU A 28 9.52 7.10 -7.62
N VAL A 29 8.47 7.05 -8.42
CA VAL A 29 7.83 5.78 -8.81
C VAL A 29 8.83 4.93 -9.61
N GLN A 30 9.58 5.53 -10.53
CA GLN A 30 10.56 4.79 -11.32
C GLN A 30 11.66 4.21 -10.43
N ARG A 31 12.14 4.97 -9.46
CA ARG A 31 13.11 4.47 -8.48
C ARG A 31 12.56 3.28 -7.69
N LEU A 32 11.28 3.35 -7.30
CA LEU A 32 10.63 2.25 -6.61
C LEU A 32 10.52 1.01 -7.50
N ARG A 33 10.16 1.18 -8.79
CA ARG A 33 10.11 0.07 -9.75
C ARG A 33 11.45 -0.65 -9.83
N GLU A 34 12.53 0.11 -9.95
CA GLU A 34 13.87 -0.44 -10.08
C GLU A 34 14.28 -1.21 -8.83
N HIS A 35 14.04 -0.63 -7.65
CA HIS A 35 14.36 -1.29 -6.39
C HIS A 35 13.49 -2.52 -6.12
N ALA A 36 12.21 -2.46 -6.46
CA ALA A 36 11.31 -3.60 -6.32
C ALA A 36 11.78 -4.76 -7.21
N LYS A 37 12.20 -4.47 -8.43
CA LYS A 37 12.73 -5.50 -9.33
C LYS A 37 14.02 -6.10 -8.79
N GLU A 38 14.94 -5.26 -8.35
CA GLU A 38 16.24 -5.70 -7.85
C GLU A 38 16.14 -6.45 -6.53
N LYS A 39 15.39 -5.91 -5.57
CA LYS A 39 15.35 -6.44 -4.20
C LYS A 39 14.29 -7.51 -3.98
N LEU A 40 13.15 -7.41 -4.64
CA LEU A 40 12.02 -8.31 -4.43
C LEU A 40 11.70 -9.16 -5.65
N ASN A 41 12.32 -8.87 -6.78
CA ASN A 41 12.07 -9.53 -8.06
C ASN A 41 10.59 -9.48 -8.47
N VAL A 42 9.98 -8.31 -8.32
CA VAL A 42 8.57 -8.09 -8.65
C VAL A 42 8.40 -6.85 -9.51
N ASP A 43 7.30 -6.82 -10.27
CA ASP A 43 6.85 -5.64 -11.00
C ASP A 43 5.70 -5.00 -10.22
N LEU A 44 5.62 -3.66 -10.25
CA LEU A 44 4.53 -2.96 -9.59
C LEU A 44 3.28 -3.00 -10.45
N PRO A 45 2.12 -3.38 -9.90
CA PRO A 45 0.87 -3.29 -10.64
C PRO A 45 0.59 -1.84 -11.04
N SER A 46 0.06 -1.63 -12.25
CA SER A 46 -0.23 -0.27 -12.74
C SER A 46 -1.23 0.47 -11.85
N GLU A 47 -2.18 -0.24 -11.29
CA GLU A 47 -3.18 0.35 -10.39
C GLU A 47 -2.57 0.81 -9.07
N TYR A 48 -1.56 0.10 -8.57
CA TYR A 48 -0.81 0.54 -7.39
C TYR A 48 -0.01 1.81 -7.70
N VAL A 49 0.56 1.90 -8.90
CA VAL A 49 1.24 3.12 -9.33
C VAL A 49 0.27 4.31 -9.36
N GLU A 50 -0.95 4.11 -9.83
CA GLU A 50 -1.98 5.15 -9.78
C GLU A 50 -2.25 5.62 -8.35
N PHE A 51 -2.31 4.68 -7.40
CA PHE A 51 -2.47 5.03 -5.99
C PHE A 51 -1.30 5.90 -5.51
N LEU A 52 -0.06 5.50 -5.79
CA LEU A 52 1.14 6.26 -5.39
C LEU A 52 1.14 7.67 -5.96
N LYS A 53 0.64 7.84 -7.17
CA LYS A 53 0.57 9.14 -7.84
C LYS A 53 -0.63 9.97 -7.37
N THR A 54 -1.45 9.42 -6.49
CA THR A 54 -2.55 10.12 -5.83
C THR A 54 -2.16 10.50 -4.40
N VAL A 55 -1.55 9.57 -3.68
CA VAL A 55 -1.06 9.79 -2.31
C VAL A 55 0.10 8.83 -2.05
N ASN A 56 1.20 9.35 -1.53
CA ASN A 56 2.37 8.51 -1.23
C ASN A 56 2.29 7.99 0.19
N SER A 57 1.75 6.79 0.35
CA SER A 57 1.44 6.16 1.63
C SER A 57 0.22 6.78 2.30
N LEU A 58 -0.54 5.97 2.99
CA LEU A 58 -1.71 6.41 3.73
C LEU A 58 -1.72 5.72 5.09
N ASP A 59 -1.96 6.50 6.14
CA ASP A 59 -2.14 5.97 7.49
C ASP A 59 -3.42 6.62 8.03
N PHE A 60 -4.50 5.86 8.05
CA PHE A 60 -5.80 6.37 8.45
C PHE A 60 -6.60 5.32 9.21
N ASP A 61 -6.95 5.65 10.45
CA ASP A 61 -7.81 4.83 11.31
C ASP A 61 -7.40 3.34 11.36
N GLY A 62 -6.10 3.11 11.51
CA GLY A 62 -5.54 1.76 11.62
C GLY A 62 -5.18 1.08 10.31
N LEU A 63 -5.63 1.62 9.18
CA LEU A 63 -5.21 1.13 7.86
C LEU A 63 -3.94 1.84 7.43
N VAL A 64 -2.91 1.07 7.07
CA VAL A 64 -1.67 1.59 6.54
C VAL A 64 -1.47 1.07 5.14
N LEU A 65 -1.36 1.96 4.17
CA LEU A 65 -1.05 1.61 2.78
C LEU A 65 0.37 2.09 2.48
N TYR A 66 1.17 1.22 1.87
CA TYR A 66 2.61 1.48 1.69
C TYR A 66 2.86 2.41 0.51
N GLY A 67 3.93 3.19 0.60
CA GLY A 67 4.33 4.14 -0.42
C GLY A 67 5.77 3.98 -0.83
N VAL A 68 6.26 4.92 -1.63
CA VAL A 68 7.66 4.97 -2.03
C VAL A 68 8.51 5.21 -0.79
N ASP A 69 9.47 4.34 -0.56
CA ASP A 69 10.34 4.40 0.62
C ASP A 69 11.08 5.74 0.70
N SER A 70 11.29 6.22 1.92
CA SER A 70 11.90 7.54 2.16
C SER A 70 13.24 7.72 1.45
N PHE A 71 14.05 6.67 1.39
CA PHE A 71 15.37 6.75 0.77
C PHE A 71 15.33 6.93 -0.76
N LEU A 72 14.14 6.76 -1.37
CA LEU A 72 13.94 6.92 -2.81
C LEU A 72 13.35 8.27 -3.19
N LEU A 73 13.00 9.09 -2.21
CA LEU A 73 12.37 10.39 -2.47
C LEU A 73 13.37 11.37 -3.06
N GLU A 74 12.88 12.25 -3.95
CA GLU A 74 13.70 13.31 -4.54
C GLU A 74 14.04 14.37 -3.51
N THR A 75 13.09 14.69 -2.63
CA THR A 75 13.29 15.65 -1.53
C THR A 75 12.57 15.16 -0.30
N GLU A 76 13.13 15.45 0.87
CA GLU A 76 12.47 15.15 2.13
C GLU A 76 11.36 16.17 2.37
N LYS A 77 10.16 15.68 2.68
CA LYS A 77 8.97 16.52 2.85
C LYS A 77 8.45 16.53 4.29
N GLY A 78 9.14 15.84 5.21
CA GLY A 78 8.69 15.72 6.59
C GLY A 78 7.42 14.91 6.77
N GLU A 79 7.05 14.13 5.77
CA GLU A 79 5.86 13.27 5.80
C GLU A 79 6.22 11.87 6.31
N GLN A 80 5.27 11.24 7.01
CA GLN A 80 5.45 9.86 7.43
C GLN A 80 5.09 8.92 6.28
N ILE A 81 6.04 8.06 5.92
CA ILE A 81 5.85 7.09 4.86
C ILE A 81 6.18 5.71 5.39
N CYS A 82 5.22 4.79 5.23
CA CYS A 82 5.47 3.39 5.45
C CYS A 82 5.94 2.82 4.12
N GLY A 83 7.24 2.50 4.01
CA GLY A 83 7.86 2.17 2.73
C GLY A 83 7.51 0.78 2.23
N PHE A 84 7.20 0.69 0.94
CA PHE A 84 6.84 -0.56 0.29
C PHE A 84 7.95 -1.62 0.37
N ILE A 85 9.19 -1.23 0.02
CA ILE A 85 10.33 -2.16 0.06
C ILE A 85 10.60 -2.59 1.51
N GLU A 86 10.69 -1.62 2.41
CA GLU A 86 10.97 -1.87 3.82
C GLU A 86 9.95 -2.84 4.44
N MET A 87 8.66 -2.59 4.21
CA MET A 87 7.62 -3.42 4.81
C MET A 87 7.62 -4.84 4.26
N ASN A 88 7.80 -5.00 2.95
CA ASN A 88 7.87 -6.34 2.37
C ASN A 88 9.09 -7.10 2.90
N GLU A 89 10.23 -6.43 3.07
CA GLU A 89 11.40 -7.07 3.65
C GLU A 89 11.15 -7.52 5.10
N ILE A 90 10.41 -6.72 5.86
CA ILE A 90 10.03 -7.11 7.23
C ILE A 90 9.14 -8.35 7.23
N TRP A 91 8.10 -8.37 6.40
CA TRP A 91 7.20 -9.52 6.33
C TRP A 91 7.92 -10.77 5.81
N TYR A 92 8.90 -10.61 4.93
CA TYR A 92 9.67 -11.70 4.36
C TYR A 92 10.66 -12.34 5.34
N GLU A 93 10.79 -11.82 6.55
CA GLU A 93 11.51 -12.50 7.62
C GLU A 93 10.83 -13.83 7.96
N ASN A 94 9.54 -13.95 7.66
CA ASN A 94 8.79 -15.20 7.70
C ASN A 94 8.72 -15.76 6.29
N GLU A 95 9.33 -16.94 6.07
CA GLU A 95 9.41 -17.57 4.74
C GLU A 95 8.06 -17.74 4.06
N PHE A 96 7.00 -18.05 4.82
CA PHE A 96 5.66 -18.24 4.25
C PHE A 96 5.11 -16.96 3.61
N GLN A 97 5.55 -15.80 4.05
CA GLN A 97 5.08 -14.53 3.52
C GLN A 97 5.67 -14.23 2.13
N LYS A 98 6.72 -14.92 1.72
CA LYS A 98 7.38 -14.69 0.42
C LYS A 98 6.53 -15.07 -0.79
N GLU A 99 5.43 -15.80 -0.59
CA GLU A 99 4.51 -16.07 -1.69
C GLU A 99 3.62 -14.88 -2.03
N TYR A 100 3.68 -13.83 -1.21
CA TYR A 100 2.84 -12.64 -1.36
C TYR A 100 3.67 -11.39 -1.59
N LEU A 101 3.04 -10.38 -2.20
CA LEU A 101 3.56 -9.03 -2.28
C LEU A 101 2.58 -8.13 -1.52
N PHE A 102 3.07 -7.44 -0.48
CA PHE A 102 2.22 -6.68 0.44
C PHE A 102 2.12 -5.22 0.01
N PHE A 103 0.90 -4.67 0.07
CA PHE A 103 0.60 -3.27 -0.26
C PHE A 103 0.12 -2.47 0.94
N GLY A 104 -0.29 -3.16 1.99
CA GLY A 104 -0.78 -2.51 3.19
C GLY A 104 -1.17 -3.51 4.25
N ASP A 105 -1.52 -2.98 5.42
CA ASP A 105 -1.98 -3.80 6.53
C ASP A 105 -2.83 -2.98 7.49
N SER A 106 -3.49 -3.67 8.39
CA SER A 106 -4.20 -3.10 9.53
C SER A 106 -3.87 -3.94 10.77
N ASN A 107 -4.52 -3.66 11.89
CA ASN A 107 -4.31 -4.47 13.10
C ASN A 107 -4.77 -5.93 12.93
N ILE A 108 -5.66 -6.18 11.98
CA ILE A 108 -6.31 -7.49 11.81
C ILE A 108 -6.08 -8.13 10.44
N ALA A 109 -5.44 -7.44 9.51
CA ALA A 109 -5.33 -7.95 8.14
C ALA A 109 -4.08 -7.48 7.42
N TRP A 110 -3.64 -8.29 6.43
CA TRP A 110 -2.69 -7.88 5.40
C TRP A 110 -3.43 -7.78 4.07
N PHE A 111 -3.05 -6.81 3.25
CA PHE A 111 -3.57 -6.64 1.89
C PHE A 111 -2.45 -6.90 0.90
N CYS A 112 -2.60 -7.93 0.07
CA CYS A 112 -1.48 -8.44 -0.72
C CYS A 112 -1.92 -9.05 -2.04
N LYS A 113 -0.91 -9.38 -2.87
CA LYS A 113 -1.08 -10.12 -4.11
C LYS A 113 -0.40 -11.47 -3.96
N ASN A 114 -1.06 -12.55 -4.34
CA ASN A 114 -0.43 -13.86 -4.46
C ASN A 114 0.43 -13.86 -5.73
N LEU A 115 1.74 -14.04 -5.58
CA LEU A 115 2.67 -13.90 -6.71
C LEU A 115 2.56 -15.03 -7.74
N SER A 116 2.12 -16.22 -7.34
CA SER A 116 1.97 -17.33 -8.28
C SER A 116 0.61 -17.32 -8.97
N GLU A 117 -0.46 -16.96 -8.24
CA GLU A 117 -1.83 -16.98 -8.78
C GLU A 117 -2.23 -15.68 -9.44
N GLY A 118 -1.62 -14.56 -9.03
CA GLY A 118 -1.96 -13.24 -9.56
C GLY A 118 -3.21 -12.61 -8.96
N THR A 119 -3.86 -13.30 -8.02
CA THR A 119 -5.03 -12.78 -7.31
C THR A 119 -4.62 -11.96 -6.11
N TYR A 120 -5.51 -11.07 -5.67
CA TYR A 120 -5.28 -10.21 -4.51
C TYR A 120 -6.08 -10.73 -3.33
N HIS A 121 -5.53 -10.60 -2.12
CA HIS A 121 -6.15 -11.16 -0.91
C HIS A 121 -6.08 -10.21 0.26
N GLU A 122 -7.13 -10.31 1.08
CA GLU A 122 -7.09 -9.84 2.45
C GLU A 122 -6.81 -11.08 3.31
N LEU A 123 -5.70 -11.07 4.04
CA LEU A 123 -5.30 -12.19 4.91
C LEU A 123 -5.51 -11.82 6.36
N ASP A 124 -5.99 -12.76 7.16
CA ASP A 124 -6.08 -12.58 8.61
C ASP A 124 -4.68 -12.43 9.21
N LYS A 125 -4.54 -11.53 10.13
CA LYS A 125 -3.30 -11.26 10.86
C LYS A 125 -3.49 -11.72 12.31
N PRO A 126 -2.71 -12.66 12.82
CA PRO A 126 -1.44 -13.16 12.28
C PRO A 126 -1.52 -14.52 11.55
N SER A 127 -2.69 -15.15 11.43
CA SER A 127 -2.78 -16.52 10.92
C SER A 127 -2.44 -16.68 9.44
N GLY A 128 -2.64 -15.62 8.64
CA GLY A 128 -2.44 -15.68 7.20
C GLY A 128 -3.58 -16.36 6.46
N THR A 129 -4.69 -16.65 7.14
CA THR A 129 -5.87 -17.25 6.50
C THR A 129 -6.49 -16.25 5.52
N VAL A 130 -6.82 -16.72 4.30
CA VAL A 130 -7.48 -15.88 3.31
C VAL A 130 -8.89 -15.53 3.78
N MET A 131 -9.15 -14.23 3.94
CA MET A 131 -10.45 -13.72 4.36
C MET A 131 -11.30 -13.30 3.16
N ASN A 132 -10.68 -12.66 2.19
CA ASN A 132 -11.34 -12.22 0.95
C ASN A 132 -10.35 -12.31 -0.20
N THR A 133 -10.89 -12.50 -1.42
CA THR A 133 -10.11 -12.57 -2.65
C THR A 133 -10.67 -11.57 -3.65
N TYR A 134 -9.79 -10.89 -4.36
CA TYR A 134 -10.14 -9.87 -5.36
C TYR A 134 -9.38 -10.13 -6.65
N ASP A 135 -9.97 -9.73 -7.78
CA ASP A 135 -9.37 -9.95 -9.09
C ASP A 135 -8.29 -8.91 -9.41
N ASP A 136 -8.35 -7.73 -8.82
CA ASP A 136 -7.42 -6.65 -9.10
C ASP A 136 -7.12 -5.79 -7.86
N PHE A 137 -6.08 -4.98 -7.99
CA PHE A 137 -5.64 -4.10 -6.90
C PHE A 137 -6.71 -3.08 -6.53
N LYS A 138 -7.34 -2.45 -7.52
CA LYS A 138 -8.30 -1.37 -7.25
C LYS A 138 -9.50 -1.85 -6.44
N THR A 139 -9.97 -3.06 -6.69
CA THR A 139 -11.11 -3.62 -5.93
C THR A 139 -10.71 -3.89 -4.49
N MET A 140 -9.52 -4.47 -4.27
CA MET A 140 -8.98 -4.67 -2.93
C MET A 140 -8.83 -3.34 -2.19
N LEU A 141 -8.25 -2.34 -2.85
CA LEU A 141 -8.05 -1.01 -2.29
C LEU A 141 -9.38 -0.37 -1.90
N GLU A 142 -10.38 -0.43 -2.79
CA GLU A 142 -11.68 0.15 -2.53
C GLU A 142 -12.35 -0.47 -1.30
N GLU A 143 -12.29 -1.80 -1.18
CA GLU A 143 -12.87 -2.47 -0.02
C GLU A 143 -12.14 -2.13 1.28
N ALA A 144 -10.81 -2.06 1.25
CA ALA A 144 -10.03 -1.66 2.41
C ALA A 144 -10.39 -0.25 2.88
N LEU A 145 -10.54 0.68 1.94
CA LEU A 145 -10.90 2.07 2.25
C LEU A 145 -12.35 2.17 2.78
N LYS A 146 -13.28 1.41 2.22
CA LYS A 146 -14.67 1.41 2.68
C LYS A 146 -14.79 0.97 4.14
N ILE A 147 -14.05 -0.08 4.50
CA ILE A 147 -14.07 -0.59 5.88
C ILE A 147 -13.57 0.48 6.84
N THR A 148 -12.52 1.19 6.45
CA THR A 148 -11.92 2.25 7.26
C THR A 148 -12.86 3.43 7.47
N LEU A 149 -13.76 3.69 6.52
CA LEU A 149 -14.69 4.82 6.57
C LEU A 149 -16.03 4.50 7.26
N LEU A 150 -16.24 3.28 7.69
CA LEU A 150 -17.48 2.90 8.37
C LEU A 150 -17.64 3.54 9.74
#